data_9c03799ba1cf6a5e72fe072ab27986db
#
_entry.id   9c03799ba1cf6a5e72fe072ab27986db
#
_cell.length_a   1.000
_cell.length_b   1.000
_cell.length_c   1.000
_cell.angle_alpha   90.00
_cell.angle_beta   90.00
_cell.angle_gamma   90.00
#
_symmetry.space_group_name_H-M   'P 1'
#
loop_
_entity.id
_entity.type
_entity.pdbx_description
1 polymer ?
#
loop_
_entity_poly.entity_id
_entity_poly.type
_entity_poly.pdbx_seq_one_letter_code
_entity_poly.pdbx_strand_id
1 'polypeptide(L)'
;MPRKTKQVKITSPEKMANINKSNLRLKDDFLLYLRSVQRSEGTISGYDSDLNIVFTYILDELGNKDFQKLTKRDLIAFQNWLVTNGMSSARIRRLKSAISSLSNYCESILSDDDPDFKDYRSIVRKIENPPLNPVREKTVWADEELEGLLDKLTEQKEYEKACYVALAMYGGRRKAELCRFKVSDFTDDKVVCSGALYKSAPILTKGNKYLECYTLKKKFDPYLNNWMQYRSENGIQSEWLFPKAGDPSQHIEISTLNSWANTFSRITGRDWYAHSLRHYFVSALSRAGIPDSIVVQIIGWSSSEMFKIYDDNPKDDRIAMYFSNGDIDISKVKTMENI
;
A
#
# COMPACT_ATOMS: atom_id res chain seq x y z
N MET A 1 -5.92 -16.12 -9.86
CA MET A 1 -5.58 -16.19 -11.30
C MET A 1 -4.08 -15.98 -11.49
N PRO A 2 -3.42 -16.66 -12.45
CA PRO A 2 -2.00 -16.45 -12.70
C PRO A 2 -1.74 -15.01 -13.16
N ARG A 3 -0.59 -14.47 -12.76
CA ARG A 3 -0.14 -13.13 -13.20
C ARG A 3 -0.10 -13.05 -14.73
N LYS A 4 -0.74 -12.06 -15.31
CA LYS A 4 -0.67 -11.76 -16.76
C LYS A 4 0.69 -11.20 -17.20
N THR A 5 1.64 -10.98 -16.28
CA THR A 5 2.97 -10.40 -16.54
C THR A 5 4.08 -11.37 -16.13
N LYS A 6 5.10 -11.46 -16.94
CA LYS A 6 6.31 -12.26 -16.62
C LYS A 6 7.17 -11.53 -15.59
N GLN A 7 7.71 -12.27 -14.62
CA GLN A 7 8.84 -11.78 -13.83
C GLN A 7 10.11 -12.04 -14.64
N VAL A 8 10.66 -11.01 -15.25
CA VAL A 8 11.94 -11.10 -15.94
C VAL A 8 13.03 -10.76 -14.92
N LYS A 9 13.95 -11.71 -14.69
CA LYS A 9 15.13 -11.48 -13.87
C LYS A 9 16.17 -10.76 -14.76
N ILE A 10 16.28 -9.45 -14.61
CA ILE A 10 17.15 -8.58 -15.42
C ILE A 10 18.53 -8.48 -14.81
N THR A 11 18.61 -8.35 -13.49
CA THR A 11 19.85 -8.16 -12.74
C THR A 11 20.45 -9.48 -12.27
N SER A 12 21.78 -9.58 -12.26
CA SER A 12 22.54 -10.65 -11.60
C SER A 12 23.75 -10.06 -10.88
N PRO A 13 24.33 -10.76 -9.88
CA PRO A 13 25.57 -10.29 -9.23
C PRO A 13 26.71 -10.03 -10.23
N GLU A 14 26.84 -10.87 -11.23
CA GLU A 14 27.84 -10.74 -12.30
C GLU A 14 27.63 -9.45 -13.12
N LYS A 15 26.40 -9.20 -13.59
CA LYS A 15 26.05 -7.97 -14.31
C LYS A 15 26.29 -6.72 -13.45
N MET A 16 25.90 -6.77 -12.18
CA MET A 16 26.12 -5.66 -11.25
C MET A 16 27.60 -5.33 -11.08
N ALA A 17 28.48 -6.35 -11.03
CA ALA A 17 29.94 -6.16 -10.94
C ALA A 17 30.54 -5.52 -12.19
N ASN A 18 29.89 -5.65 -13.36
CA ASN A 18 30.35 -5.11 -14.64
C ASN A 18 29.80 -3.72 -14.98
N ILE A 19 28.88 -3.16 -14.18
CA ILE A 19 28.41 -1.78 -14.36
C ILE A 19 29.60 -0.83 -14.16
N ASN A 20 29.69 0.20 -15.00
CA ASN A 20 30.79 1.15 -14.91
C ASN A 20 30.78 1.88 -13.54
N LYS A 21 31.99 2.27 -13.10
CA LYS A 21 32.20 2.87 -11.79
C LYS A 21 31.50 4.22 -11.61
N SER A 22 31.35 5.00 -12.69
CA SER A 22 30.66 6.29 -12.69
C SER A 22 29.17 6.10 -12.31
N ASN A 23 28.50 5.15 -12.95
CA ASN A 23 27.10 4.84 -12.68
C ASN A 23 26.88 4.25 -11.27
N LEU A 24 27.79 3.40 -10.79
CA LEU A 24 27.71 2.87 -9.43
C LEU A 24 27.88 3.98 -8.39
N ARG A 25 28.90 4.85 -8.55
CA ARG A 25 29.12 6.00 -7.68
C ARG A 25 27.91 6.95 -7.68
N LEU A 26 27.40 7.29 -8.86
CA LEU A 26 26.20 8.13 -8.97
C LEU A 26 25.00 7.56 -8.21
N LYS A 27 24.79 6.24 -8.29
CA LYS A 27 23.73 5.55 -7.55
C LYS A 27 23.96 5.68 -6.05
N ASP A 28 25.17 5.40 -5.57
CA ASP A 28 25.49 5.43 -4.15
C ASP A 28 25.35 6.85 -3.56
N ASP A 29 25.80 7.87 -4.28
CA ASP A 29 25.65 9.29 -3.92
C ASP A 29 24.16 9.68 -3.85
N PHE A 30 23.35 9.24 -4.81
CA PHE A 30 21.91 9.47 -4.79
C PHE A 30 21.21 8.76 -3.61
N LEU A 31 21.60 7.52 -3.30
CA LEU A 31 21.04 6.79 -2.15
C LEU A 31 21.44 7.46 -0.82
N LEU A 32 22.67 8.00 -0.75
CA LEU A 32 23.13 8.80 0.39
C LEU A 32 22.29 10.07 0.54
N TYR A 33 22.05 10.78 -0.56
CA TYR A 33 21.14 11.95 -0.58
C TYR A 33 19.73 11.58 -0.07
N LEU A 34 19.17 10.45 -0.50
CA LEU A 34 17.85 10.00 0.00
C LEU A 34 17.85 9.73 1.51
N ARG A 35 18.97 9.25 2.07
CA ARG A 35 19.13 9.09 3.54
C ARG A 35 19.21 10.44 4.23
N SER A 36 19.95 11.40 3.68
CA SER A 36 20.09 12.74 4.28
C SER A 36 18.74 13.47 4.38
N VAL A 37 17.83 13.24 3.43
CA VAL A 37 16.46 13.77 3.46
C VAL A 37 15.46 12.82 4.15
N GLN A 38 15.96 11.88 4.95
CA GLN A 38 15.19 10.97 5.81
C GLN A 38 14.11 10.15 5.07
N ARG A 39 14.40 9.69 3.85
CA ARG A 39 13.52 8.71 3.19
C ARG A 39 13.57 7.38 3.93
N SER A 40 12.42 6.68 3.99
CA SER A 40 12.36 5.36 4.65
C SER A 40 13.28 4.35 3.96
N GLU A 41 13.86 3.42 4.73
CA GLU A 41 14.72 2.34 4.20
C GLU A 41 14.03 1.52 3.10
N GLY A 42 12.71 1.27 3.22
CA GLY A 42 11.93 0.61 2.17
C GLY A 42 11.86 1.41 0.86
N THR A 43 11.88 2.75 0.95
CA THR A 43 11.94 3.64 -0.23
C THR A 43 13.33 3.59 -0.86
N ILE A 44 14.39 3.67 -0.05
CA ILE A 44 15.79 3.64 -0.49
C ILE A 44 16.11 2.31 -1.16
N SER A 45 15.78 1.18 -0.54
CA SER A 45 15.92 -0.17 -1.12
C SER A 45 15.11 -0.33 -2.41
N GLY A 46 13.93 0.31 -2.50
CA GLY A 46 13.15 0.36 -3.72
C GLY A 46 13.87 1.09 -4.85
N TYR A 47 14.47 2.25 -4.59
CA TYR A 47 15.27 2.99 -5.56
C TYR A 47 16.53 2.21 -5.97
N ASP A 48 17.24 1.60 -5.03
CA ASP A 48 18.40 0.76 -5.33
C ASP A 48 18.04 -0.36 -6.31
N SER A 49 16.98 -1.11 -6.01
CA SER A 49 16.49 -2.20 -6.88
C SER A 49 16.05 -1.69 -8.26
N ASP A 50 15.40 -0.54 -8.33
CA ASP A 50 14.93 0.04 -9.59
C ASP A 50 16.09 0.55 -10.44
N LEU A 51 17.07 1.22 -9.84
CA LEU A 51 18.27 1.72 -10.52
C LEU A 51 19.19 0.58 -10.95
N ASN A 52 19.28 -0.51 -10.20
CA ASN A 52 20.01 -1.71 -10.63
C ASN A 52 19.46 -2.26 -11.94
N ILE A 53 18.14 -2.24 -12.15
CA ILE A 53 17.54 -2.63 -13.45
C ILE A 53 17.94 -1.66 -14.55
N VAL A 54 17.88 -0.35 -14.28
CA VAL A 54 18.23 0.69 -15.26
C VAL A 54 19.68 0.56 -15.67
N PHE A 55 20.62 0.44 -14.74
CA PHE A 55 22.04 0.31 -15.03
C PHE A 55 22.40 -1.02 -15.69
N THR A 56 21.68 -2.10 -15.38
CA THR A 56 21.84 -3.36 -16.10
C THR A 56 21.42 -3.22 -17.58
N TYR A 57 20.31 -2.51 -17.85
CA TYR A 57 19.94 -2.20 -19.23
C TYR A 57 20.99 -1.35 -19.95
N ILE A 58 21.56 -0.35 -19.29
CA ILE A 58 22.62 0.48 -19.85
C ILE A 58 23.87 -0.35 -20.15
N LEU A 59 24.20 -1.31 -19.29
CA LEU A 59 25.30 -2.26 -19.52
C LEU A 59 25.02 -3.12 -20.75
N ASP A 60 23.87 -3.76 -20.81
CA ASP A 60 23.56 -4.79 -21.81
C ASP A 60 23.28 -4.18 -23.20
N GLU A 61 22.58 -3.04 -23.27
CA GLU A 61 21.99 -2.53 -24.51
C GLU A 61 22.61 -1.19 -24.99
N LEU A 62 23.30 -0.47 -24.09
CA LEU A 62 23.81 0.88 -24.40
C LEU A 62 25.33 0.99 -24.24
N GLY A 63 26.04 -0.15 -24.27
CA GLY A 63 27.50 -0.16 -24.18
C GLY A 63 28.06 0.39 -22.88
N ASN A 64 27.32 0.21 -21.76
CA ASN A 64 27.75 0.61 -20.41
C ASN A 64 28.15 2.10 -20.31
N LYS A 65 27.49 2.98 -21.08
CA LYS A 65 27.79 4.42 -21.07
C LYS A 65 27.37 5.08 -19.75
N ASP A 66 27.95 6.22 -19.45
CA ASP A 66 27.63 6.98 -18.26
C ASP A 66 26.20 7.53 -18.31
N PHE A 67 25.53 7.61 -17.16
CA PHE A 67 24.12 8.03 -17.04
C PHE A 67 23.90 9.44 -17.61
N GLN A 68 24.80 10.38 -17.36
CA GLN A 68 24.70 11.75 -17.85
C GLN A 68 24.77 11.87 -19.37
N LYS A 69 25.30 10.83 -20.06
CA LYS A 69 25.35 10.77 -21.53
C LYS A 69 24.12 10.14 -22.17
N LEU A 70 23.14 9.70 -21.36
CA LEU A 70 21.90 9.17 -21.87
C LEU A 70 21.07 10.27 -22.56
N THR A 71 20.39 9.86 -23.63
CA THR A 71 19.48 10.72 -24.38
C THR A 71 18.02 10.34 -24.17
N LYS A 72 17.09 11.20 -24.58
CA LYS A 72 15.67 10.86 -24.61
C LYS A 72 15.37 9.64 -25.49
N ARG A 73 16.14 9.43 -26.57
CA ARG A 73 16.02 8.24 -27.43
C ARG A 73 16.37 6.97 -26.70
N ASP A 74 17.43 6.99 -25.89
CA ASP A 74 17.81 5.84 -25.05
C ASP A 74 16.71 5.49 -24.04
N LEU A 75 16.07 6.51 -23.45
CA LEU A 75 14.98 6.28 -22.51
C LEU A 75 13.70 5.75 -23.21
N ILE A 76 13.40 6.21 -24.41
CA ILE A 76 12.31 5.68 -25.24
C ILE A 76 12.61 4.21 -25.62
N ALA A 77 13.85 3.89 -26.00
CA ALA A 77 14.27 2.53 -26.28
C ALA A 77 14.15 1.63 -25.05
N PHE A 78 14.57 2.12 -23.88
CA PHE A 78 14.36 1.41 -22.60
C PHE A 78 12.87 1.14 -22.30
N GLN A 79 12.03 2.15 -22.44
CA GLN A 79 10.58 1.99 -22.24
C GLN A 79 9.99 0.94 -23.20
N ASN A 80 10.38 0.98 -24.49
CA ASN A 80 9.93 0.00 -25.45
C ASN A 80 10.46 -1.41 -25.12
N TRP A 81 11.71 -1.53 -24.72
CA TRP A 81 12.30 -2.79 -24.28
C TRP A 81 11.52 -3.40 -23.09
N LEU A 82 11.15 -2.58 -22.10
CA LEU A 82 10.34 -3.03 -20.97
C LEU A 82 8.95 -3.52 -21.40
N VAL A 83 8.30 -2.82 -22.35
CA VAL A 83 7.02 -3.23 -22.93
C VAL A 83 7.14 -4.56 -23.67
N THR A 84 8.14 -4.70 -24.53
CA THR A 84 8.38 -5.92 -25.33
C THR A 84 8.70 -7.14 -24.44
N ASN A 85 9.38 -6.92 -23.31
CA ASN A 85 9.63 -7.95 -22.30
C ASN A 85 8.42 -8.24 -21.40
N GLY A 86 7.25 -7.66 -21.65
CA GLY A 86 6.00 -7.95 -20.97
C GLY A 86 5.91 -7.40 -19.56
N MET A 87 6.65 -6.34 -19.23
CA MET A 87 6.50 -5.66 -17.95
C MET A 87 5.18 -4.91 -17.84
N SER A 88 4.63 -4.88 -16.64
CA SER A 88 3.41 -4.12 -16.38
C SER A 88 3.62 -2.62 -16.56
N SER A 89 2.61 -1.91 -17.07
CA SER A 89 2.63 -0.47 -17.19
C SER A 89 2.92 0.25 -15.86
N ALA A 90 2.43 -0.29 -14.74
CA ALA A 90 2.75 0.21 -13.40
C ALA A 90 4.24 0.08 -13.06
N ARG A 91 4.88 -1.05 -13.42
CA ARG A 91 6.33 -1.26 -13.20
C ARG A 91 7.15 -0.33 -14.07
N ILE A 92 6.78 -0.15 -15.35
CA ILE A 92 7.43 0.76 -16.28
C ILE A 92 7.38 2.20 -15.75
N ARG A 93 6.21 2.66 -15.31
CA ARG A 93 6.05 4.00 -14.70
C ARG A 93 6.92 4.18 -13.46
N ARG A 94 7.04 3.14 -12.63
CA ARG A 94 7.87 3.17 -11.43
C ARG A 94 9.36 3.29 -11.77
N LEU A 95 9.87 2.51 -12.72
CA LEU A 95 11.25 2.61 -13.19
C LEU A 95 11.55 4.00 -13.77
N LYS A 96 10.62 4.51 -14.57
CA LYS A 96 10.73 5.88 -15.10
C LYS A 96 10.73 6.95 -13.99
N SER A 97 9.95 6.76 -12.93
CA SER A 97 9.98 7.65 -11.75
C SER A 97 11.33 7.58 -11.03
N ALA A 98 11.97 6.41 -10.96
CA ALA A 98 13.30 6.28 -10.40
C ALA A 98 14.34 7.03 -11.24
N ILE A 99 14.30 6.88 -12.56
CA ILE A 99 15.16 7.65 -13.48
C ILE A 99 14.89 9.17 -13.34
N SER A 100 13.63 9.58 -13.22
CA SER A 100 13.27 10.98 -13.04
C SER A 100 13.83 11.56 -11.74
N SER A 101 13.76 10.81 -10.64
CA SER A 101 14.30 11.23 -9.35
C SER A 101 15.82 11.34 -9.38
N LEU A 102 16.51 10.39 -9.99
CA LEU A 102 17.96 10.45 -10.20
C LEU A 102 18.35 11.62 -11.13
N SER A 103 17.64 11.80 -12.23
CA SER A 103 17.86 12.91 -13.16
C SER A 103 17.66 14.28 -12.49
N ASN A 104 16.66 14.42 -11.63
CA ASN A 104 16.43 15.64 -10.89
C ASN A 104 17.55 15.89 -9.86
N TYR A 105 18.07 14.85 -9.22
CA TYR A 105 19.25 14.94 -8.36
C TYR A 105 20.47 15.42 -9.14
N CYS A 106 20.74 14.85 -10.32
CA CYS A 106 21.82 15.31 -11.19
C CYS A 106 21.66 16.78 -11.62
N GLU A 107 20.45 17.16 -12.03
CA GLU A 107 20.16 18.52 -12.52
C GLU A 107 20.17 19.58 -11.41
N SER A 108 19.75 19.23 -10.19
CA SER A 108 19.54 20.21 -9.12
C SER A 108 20.63 20.22 -8.05
N ILE A 109 21.45 19.18 -7.97
CA ILE A 109 22.50 19.05 -6.96
C ILE A 109 23.87 18.95 -7.62
N LEU A 110 24.07 17.95 -8.51
CA LEU A 110 25.41 17.72 -9.08
C LEU A 110 25.80 18.77 -10.11
N SER A 111 24.85 19.46 -10.76
CA SER A 111 25.16 20.51 -11.73
C SER A 111 25.97 21.69 -11.16
N ASP A 112 25.89 21.90 -9.85
CA ASP A 112 26.61 22.97 -9.17
C ASP A 112 28.03 22.55 -8.74
N ASP A 113 28.21 21.24 -8.42
CA ASP A 113 29.41 20.74 -7.78
C ASP A 113 30.28 19.85 -8.70
N ASP A 114 29.69 19.22 -9.72
CA ASP A 114 30.37 18.27 -10.60
C ASP A 114 30.39 18.76 -12.06
N PRO A 115 31.61 19.02 -12.64
CA PRO A 115 31.73 19.50 -14.01
C PRO A 115 31.08 18.59 -15.05
N ASP A 116 30.99 17.28 -14.80
CA ASP A 116 30.37 16.33 -15.72
C ASP A 116 28.84 16.50 -15.81
N PHE A 117 28.24 17.20 -14.85
CA PHE A 117 26.80 17.47 -14.79
C PHE A 117 26.43 18.94 -15.00
N LYS A 118 27.38 19.85 -15.21
CA LYS A 118 27.18 21.32 -15.30
C LYS A 118 26.03 21.72 -16.23
N ASP A 119 25.91 21.06 -17.37
CA ASP A 119 24.86 21.35 -18.37
C ASP A 119 23.79 20.26 -18.45
N TYR A 120 23.74 19.37 -17.46
CA TYR A 120 22.81 18.26 -17.45
C TYR A 120 21.36 18.75 -17.39
N ARG A 121 20.50 18.14 -18.18
CA ARG A 121 19.04 18.36 -18.18
C ARG A 121 18.31 17.03 -18.13
N SER A 122 17.28 16.98 -17.31
CA SER A 122 16.51 15.74 -17.13
C SER A 122 15.95 15.23 -18.46
N ILE A 123 16.34 14.00 -18.81
CA ILE A 123 15.96 13.31 -20.04
C ILE A 123 14.50 12.81 -20.01
N VAL A 124 13.87 12.76 -18.83
CA VAL A 124 12.53 12.17 -18.63
C VAL A 124 11.41 13.11 -19.07
N ARG A 125 11.68 14.42 -19.09
CA ARG A 125 10.67 15.45 -19.39
C ARG A 125 10.04 15.23 -20.77
N LYS A 126 8.71 15.31 -20.83
CA LYS A 126 7.87 15.20 -22.03
C LYS A 126 7.84 13.80 -22.67
N ILE A 127 8.38 12.75 -22.03
CA ILE A 127 8.18 11.39 -22.49
C ILE A 127 6.90 10.86 -21.85
N GLU A 128 5.94 10.42 -22.67
CA GLU A 128 4.69 9.86 -22.20
C GLU A 128 4.87 8.47 -21.57
N ASN A 129 3.96 8.14 -20.68
CA ASN A 129 3.90 6.81 -20.09
C ASN A 129 2.99 5.91 -20.90
N PRO A 130 3.23 4.59 -20.93
CA PRO A 130 2.28 3.66 -21.52
C PRO A 130 0.94 3.72 -20.77
N PRO A 131 -0.19 3.40 -21.44
CA PRO A 131 -1.51 3.29 -20.82
C PRO A 131 -1.46 2.36 -19.59
N LEU A 132 -2.26 2.66 -18.57
CA LEU A 132 -2.37 1.78 -17.41
C LEU A 132 -3.20 0.55 -17.77
N ASN A 133 -2.55 -0.61 -17.76
CA ASN A 133 -3.21 -1.91 -17.93
C ASN A 133 -3.18 -2.63 -16.57
N PRO A 134 -4.34 -2.96 -15.97
CA PRO A 134 -4.39 -3.69 -14.71
C PRO A 134 -3.79 -5.09 -14.89
N VAL A 135 -2.84 -5.42 -14.03
CA VAL A 135 -2.13 -6.71 -14.04
C VAL A 135 -2.94 -7.82 -13.38
N ARG A 136 -3.79 -7.43 -12.43
CA ARG A 136 -4.68 -8.31 -11.67
C ARG A 136 -6.07 -7.72 -11.68
N GLU A 137 -7.05 -8.61 -11.70
CA GLU A 137 -8.39 -8.22 -11.33
C GLU A 137 -8.41 -7.86 -9.85
N LYS A 138 -9.13 -6.80 -9.54
CA LYS A 138 -9.32 -6.36 -8.17
C LYS A 138 -10.17 -7.40 -7.43
N THR A 139 -9.72 -7.84 -6.27
CA THR A 139 -10.55 -8.70 -5.42
C THR A 139 -11.56 -7.84 -4.70
N VAL A 140 -12.82 -7.95 -5.09
CA VAL A 140 -13.97 -7.38 -4.37
C VAL A 140 -14.55 -8.51 -3.53
N TRP A 141 -14.67 -8.27 -2.22
CA TRP A 141 -15.14 -9.25 -1.25
C TRP A 141 -16.64 -9.08 -0.99
N ALA A 142 -17.36 -10.18 -0.96
CA ALA A 142 -18.69 -10.23 -0.36
C ALA A 142 -18.58 -10.42 1.16
N ASP A 143 -19.62 -10.01 1.88
CA ASP A 143 -19.66 -10.09 3.35
C ASP A 143 -19.55 -11.56 3.80
N GLU A 144 -20.27 -12.47 3.15
CA GLU A 144 -20.27 -13.91 3.43
C GLU A 144 -18.91 -14.59 3.22
N GLU A 145 -18.13 -14.12 2.24
CA GLU A 145 -16.79 -14.66 1.99
C GLU A 145 -15.81 -14.34 3.13
N LEU A 146 -15.88 -13.12 3.66
CA LEU A 146 -15.03 -12.68 4.76
C LEU A 146 -15.50 -13.21 6.11
N GLU A 147 -16.80 -13.27 6.35
CA GLU A 147 -17.38 -13.92 7.52
C GLU A 147 -17.01 -15.41 7.55
N GLY A 148 -17.14 -16.11 6.43
CA GLY A 148 -16.70 -17.51 6.33
C GLY A 148 -15.19 -17.72 6.53
N LEU A 149 -14.35 -16.74 6.20
CA LEU A 149 -12.92 -16.77 6.55
C LEU A 149 -12.72 -16.63 8.07
N LEU A 150 -13.42 -15.68 8.70
CA LEU A 150 -13.34 -15.44 10.13
C LEU A 150 -13.84 -16.64 10.94
N ASP A 151 -14.94 -17.27 10.51
CA ASP A 151 -15.50 -18.47 11.14
C ASP A 151 -14.49 -19.63 11.09
N LYS A 152 -13.91 -19.92 9.92
CA LYS A 152 -12.90 -20.97 9.77
C LYS A 152 -11.66 -20.72 10.63
N LEU A 153 -11.19 -19.49 10.71
CA LEU A 153 -10.05 -19.14 11.56
C LEU A 153 -10.39 -19.34 13.05
N THR A 154 -11.60 -18.99 13.45
CA THR A 154 -12.09 -19.17 14.83
C THR A 154 -12.25 -20.64 15.19
N GLU A 155 -12.84 -21.45 14.31
CA GLU A 155 -12.98 -22.90 14.46
C GLU A 155 -11.61 -23.60 14.61
N GLN A 156 -10.60 -23.12 13.84
CA GLN A 156 -9.23 -23.62 13.90
C GLN A 156 -8.44 -23.05 15.10
N LYS A 157 -9.06 -22.24 15.96
CA LYS A 157 -8.42 -21.56 17.10
C LYS A 157 -7.25 -20.64 16.70
N GLU A 158 -7.25 -20.16 15.46
CA GLU A 158 -6.28 -19.20 14.94
C GLU A 158 -6.69 -17.75 15.29
N TYR A 159 -6.88 -17.52 16.59
CA TYR A 159 -7.52 -16.30 17.12
C TYR A 159 -6.73 -15.02 16.78
N GLU A 160 -5.40 -15.08 16.76
CA GLU A 160 -4.57 -13.94 16.34
C GLU A 160 -4.84 -13.56 14.89
N LYS A 161 -4.91 -14.55 13.99
CA LYS A 161 -5.19 -14.32 12.57
C LYS A 161 -6.63 -13.84 12.35
N ALA A 162 -7.60 -14.40 13.11
CA ALA A 162 -9.00 -13.94 13.06
C ALA A 162 -9.11 -12.48 13.52
N CYS A 163 -8.47 -12.12 14.63
CA CYS A 163 -8.42 -10.74 15.12
C CYS A 163 -7.76 -9.78 14.10
N TYR A 164 -6.68 -10.21 13.46
CA TYR A 164 -6.01 -9.41 12.41
C TYR A 164 -6.93 -9.18 11.19
N VAL A 165 -7.60 -10.22 10.69
CA VAL A 165 -8.54 -10.10 9.57
C VAL A 165 -9.70 -9.19 9.95
N ALA A 166 -10.29 -9.37 11.14
CA ALA A 166 -11.38 -8.55 11.65
C ALA A 166 -10.97 -7.07 11.80
N LEU A 167 -9.78 -6.79 12.34
CA LEU A 167 -9.25 -5.44 12.45
C LEU A 167 -9.07 -4.78 11.07
N ALA A 168 -8.58 -5.53 10.09
CA ALA A 168 -8.42 -5.06 8.73
C ALA A 168 -9.78 -4.81 8.05
N MET A 169 -10.76 -5.68 8.30
CA MET A 169 -12.11 -5.63 7.74
C MET A 169 -12.95 -4.48 8.32
N TYR A 170 -12.86 -4.26 9.63
CA TYR A 170 -13.70 -3.30 10.36
C TYR A 170 -12.99 -1.98 10.71
N GLY A 171 -11.71 -1.86 10.39
CA GLY A 171 -10.91 -0.64 10.57
C GLY A 171 -10.33 -0.07 9.26
N GLY A 172 -10.27 -0.87 8.19
CA GLY A 172 -9.85 -0.43 6.86
C GLY A 172 -8.41 0.10 6.78
N ARG A 173 -7.49 -0.39 7.63
CA ARG A 173 -6.13 0.16 7.73
C ARG A 173 -5.15 -0.47 6.76
N ARG A 174 -4.04 0.25 6.48
CA ARG A 174 -2.94 -0.33 5.70
C ARG A 174 -2.21 -1.39 6.51
N LYS A 175 -1.67 -2.40 5.83
CA LYS A 175 -0.95 -3.51 6.46
C LYS A 175 0.11 -3.05 7.49
N ALA A 176 0.91 -2.04 7.17
CA ALA A 176 1.92 -1.51 8.08
C ALA A 176 1.32 -0.74 9.29
N GLU A 177 0.10 -0.25 9.18
CA GLU A 177 -0.63 0.38 10.28
C GLU A 177 -1.18 -0.70 11.22
N LEU A 178 -1.74 -1.79 10.66
CA LEU A 178 -2.28 -2.92 11.43
C LEU A 178 -1.25 -3.56 12.38
N CYS A 179 0.04 -3.59 12.00
CA CYS A 179 1.09 -4.09 12.87
C CYS A 179 1.27 -3.28 14.17
N ARG A 180 0.92 -2.00 14.16
CA ARG A 180 1.28 -1.03 15.20
C ARG A 180 0.19 -0.74 16.21
N PHE A 181 -0.93 -1.44 16.15
CA PHE A 181 -1.95 -1.32 17.17
C PHE A 181 -1.46 -1.93 18.49
N LYS A 182 -1.82 -1.25 19.57
CA LYS A 182 -1.58 -1.71 20.94
C LYS A 182 -2.88 -2.25 21.55
N VAL A 183 -2.74 -3.08 22.57
CA VAL A 183 -3.89 -3.53 23.37
C VAL A 183 -4.66 -2.34 23.95
N SER A 184 -3.92 -1.32 24.40
CA SER A 184 -4.49 -0.09 24.95
C SER A 184 -5.30 0.75 23.96
N ASP A 185 -5.26 0.45 22.66
CA ASP A 185 -6.13 1.13 21.67
C ASP A 185 -7.57 0.63 21.67
N PHE A 186 -7.87 -0.45 22.42
CA PHE A 186 -9.17 -1.12 22.45
C PHE A 186 -9.76 -1.24 23.87
N THR A 187 -9.41 -0.32 24.74
CA THR A 187 -9.96 -0.19 26.09
C THR A 187 -11.22 0.72 26.10
N ASP A 188 -12.00 0.68 27.17
CA ASP A 188 -13.27 1.42 27.25
C ASP A 188 -13.08 2.94 27.14
N ASP A 189 -11.95 3.49 27.60
CA ASP A 189 -11.62 4.91 27.45
C ASP A 189 -11.32 5.33 26.00
N LYS A 190 -11.13 4.38 25.09
CA LYS A 190 -10.95 4.60 23.66
C LYS A 190 -12.24 4.52 22.86
N VAL A 191 -13.35 4.26 23.53
CA VAL A 191 -14.65 4.15 22.87
C VAL A 191 -15.24 5.55 22.64
N VAL A 192 -15.61 5.82 21.40
CA VAL A 192 -16.19 7.11 20.97
C VAL A 192 -17.46 6.92 20.17
N CYS A 193 -18.11 8.02 19.76
CA CYS A 193 -19.31 8.01 18.94
C CYS A 193 -20.44 7.15 19.55
N SER A 194 -20.79 7.44 20.82
CA SER A 194 -21.86 6.74 21.55
C SER A 194 -21.69 5.22 21.59
N GLY A 195 -20.45 4.74 21.70
CA GLY A 195 -20.16 3.30 21.80
C GLY A 195 -19.91 2.59 20.46
N ALA A 196 -19.96 3.30 19.34
CA ALA A 196 -19.89 2.69 18.02
C ALA A 196 -18.46 2.35 17.55
N LEU A 197 -17.47 3.15 17.97
CA LEU A 197 -16.12 3.08 17.44
C LEU A 197 -15.08 3.04 18.56
N TYR A 198 -14.02 2.26 18.34
CA TYR A 198 -12.73 2.50 18.97
C TYR A 198 -11.98 3.59 18.24
N LYS A 199 -11.28 4.46 18.95
CA LYS A 199 -10.38 5.49 18.43
C LYS A 199 -8.98 5.25 19.02
N SER A 200 -8.04 4.80 18.22
CA SER A 200 -6.68 4.51 18.69
C SER A 200 -5.91 5.76 19.09
N ALA A 201 -4.83 5.60 19.84
CA ALA A 201 -3.76 6.58 19.89
C ALA A 201 -3.20 6.86 18.49
N PRO A 202 -2.48 7.99 18.28
CA PRO A 202 -1.88 8.28 16.98
C PRO A 202 -0.88 7.20 16.55
N ILE A 203 -1.15 6.54 15.43
CA ILE A 203 -0.30 5.49 14.84
C ILE A 203 0.54 6.09 13.71
N LEU A 204 1.82 5.76 13.67
CA LEU A 204 2.72 6.17 12.59
C LEU A 204 2.31 5.52 11.27
N THR A 205 2.02 6.36 10.27
CA THR A 205 1.58 5.94 8.93
C THR A 205 2.65 6.25 7.87
N LYS A 206 2.34 5.93 6.61
CA LYS A 206 3.23 6.23 5.48
C LYS A 206 3.51 7.74 5.39
N GLY A 207 4.79 8.09 5.21
CA GLY A 207 5.24 9.49 5.07
C GLY A 207 5.45 10.20 6.41
N ASN A 208 5.76 9.46 7.46
CA ASN A 208 6.03 9.96 8.83
C ASN A 208 4.88 10.80 9.41
N LYS A 209 3.64 10.49 9.02
CA LYS A 209 2.45 11.11 9.58
C LYS A 209 1.87 10.24 10.68
N TYR A 210 1.33 10.86 11.71
CA TYR A 210 0.58 10.19 12.77
C TYR A 210 -0.91 10.35 12.51
N LEU A 211 -1.67 9.26 12.67
CA LEU A 211 -3.10 9.21 12.42
C LEU A 211 -3.83 8.42 13.49
N GLU A 212 -4.86 8.98 14.04
CA GLU A 212 -5.83 8.27 14.87
C GLU A 212 -6.68 7.34 14.00
N CYS A 213 -6.87 6.12 14.45
CA CYS A 213 -7.54 5.08 13.68
C CYS A 213 -8.88 4.71 14.30
N TYR A 214 -9.90 4.57 13.47
CA TYR A 214 -11.25 4.18 13.90
C TYR A 214 -11.51 2.73 13.53
N THR A 215 -12.15 1.97 14.43
CA THR A 215 -12.54 0.58 14.23
C THR A 215 -13.98 0.36 14.71
N LEU A 216 -14.82 -0.32 13.94
CA LEU A 216 -16.22 -0.62 14.30
C LEU A 216 -16.24 -1.58 15.51
N LYS A 217 -16.58 -1.06 16.70
CA LYS A 217 -16.50 -1.78 17.97
C LYS A 217 -17.31 -3.07 17.95
N LYS A 218 -18.62 -2.97 17.76
CA LYS A 218 -19.55 -4.12 17.85
C LYS A 218 -19.17 -5.28 16.94
N LYS A 219 -18.62 -5.00 15.77
CA LYS A 219 -18.20 -6.00 14.78
C LYS A 219 -16.83 -6.60 15.10
N PHE A 220 -15.96 -5.84 15.73
CA PHE A 220 -14.60 -6.25 16.07
C PHE A 220 -14.50 -7.00 17.41
N ASP A 221 -15.25 -6.62 18.42
CA ASP A 221 -15.19 -7.15 19.79
C ASP A 221 -15.14 -8.69 19.90
N PRO A 222 -15.95 -9.48 19.14
CA PRO A 222 -15.90 -10.93 19.29
C PRO A 222 -14.51 -11.51 19.00
N TYR A 223 -13.84 -11.00 17.99
CA TYR A 223 -12.51 -11.47 17.58
C TYR A 223 -11.40 -10.94 18.48
N LEU A 224 -11.54 -9.71 18.94
CA LEU A 224 -10.66 -9.12 19.95
C LEU A 224 -10.72 -9.93 21.25
N ASN A 225 -11.92 -10.20 21.77
CA ASN A 225 -12.11 -10.93 23.02
C ASN A 225 -11.55 -12.34 22.97
N ASN A 226 -11.78 -13.07 21.88
CA ASN A 226 -11.21 -14.40 21.67
C ASN A 226 -9.67 -14.36 21.68
N TRP A 227 -9.08 -13.38 21.00
CA TRP A 227 -7.62 -13.21 20.99
C TRP A 227 -7.08 -12.79 22.36
N MET A 228 -7.72 -11.87 23.07
CA MET A 228 -7.31 -11.45 24.40
C MET A 228 -7.43 -12.56 25.43
N GLN A 229 -8.47 -13.38 25.37
CA GLN A 229 -8.61 -14.57 26.19
C GLN A 229 -7.49 -15.57 25.93
N TYR A 230 -7.22 -15.89 24.66
CA TYR A 230 -6.12 -16.78 24.29
C TYR A 230 -4.76 -16.26 24.77
N ARG A 231 -4.50 -14.94 24.66
CA ARG A 231 -3.28 -14.33 25.20
C ARG A 231 -3.15 -14.54 26.70
N SER A 232 -4.24 -14.34 27.44
CA SER A 232 -4.27 -14.52 28.90
C SER A 232 -3.99 -15.98 29.29
N GLU A 233 -4.64 -16.93 28.63
CA GLU A 233 -4.49 -18.36 28.89
C GLU A 233 -3.07 -18.88 28.55
N ASN A 234 -2.40 -18.27 27.58
CA ASN A 234 -1.05 -18.65 27.12
C ASN A 234 0.08 -17.75 27.66
N GLY A 235 -0.23 -16.84 28.58
CA GLY A 235 0.77 -15.97 29.21
C GLY A 235 1.47 -14.99 28.23
N ILE A 236 0.82 -14.61 27.11
CA ILE A 236 1.37 -13.69 26.11
C ILE A 236 1.29 -12.26 26.66
N GLN A 237 2.41 -11.76 27.16
CA GLN A 237 2.54 -10.38 27.65
C GLN A 237 3.22 -9.51 26.62
N SER A 238 2.51 -8.52 26.11
CA SER A 238 3.00 -7.53 25.16
C SER A 238 2.06 -6.33 25.12
N GLU A 239 2.60 -5.13 24.93
CA GLU A 239 1.77 -3.96 24.64
C GLU A 239 1.14 -4.01 23.24
N TRP A 240 1.79 -4.71 22.31
CA TRP A 240 1.31 -4.83 20.93
C TRP A 240 0.12 -5.79 20.83
N LEU A 241 -0.88 -5.41 20.05
CA LEU A 241 -2.02 -6.28 19.76
C LEU A 241 -1.54 -7.56 19.06
N PHE A 242 -0.62 -7.42 18.11
CA PHE A 242 0.04 -8.52 17.40
C PHE A 242 1.53 -8.49 17.69
N PRO A 243 2.01 -9.25 18.70
CA PRO A 243 3.41 -9.31 19.06
C PRO A 243 4.22 -10.12 18.05
N LYS A 244 5.51 -9.80 17.93
CA LYS A 244 6.44 -10.60 17.14
C LYS A 244 6.72 -11.93 17.86
N ALA A 245 6.62 -13.03 17.12
CA ALA A 245 6.99 -14.35 17.64
C ALA A 245 8.46 -14.36 18.06
N GLY A 246 8.73 -14.80 19.30
CA GLY A 246 10.09 -14.85 19.88
C GLY A 246 10.61 -13.53 20.47
N ASP A 247 9.96 -12.38 20.19
CA ASP A 247 10.29 -11.10 20.80
C ASP A 247 9.04 -10.25 21.03
N PRO A 248 8.27 -10.48 22.12
CA PRO A 248 7.03 -9.77 22.39
C PRO A 248 7.17 -8.27 22.66
N SER A 249 8.40 -7.76 22.82
CA SER A 249 8.66 -6.32 22.93
C SER A 249 8.47 -5.58 21.62
N GLN A 250 8.44 -6.30 20.49
CA GLN A 250 8.23 -5.77 19.17
C GLN A 250 6.88 -6.19 18.60
N HIS A 251 6.35 -5.39 17.68
CA HIS A 251 5.17 -5.77 16.92
C HIS A 251 5.49 -6.79 15.82
N ILE A 252 4.46 -7.50 15.34
CA ILE A 252 4.55 -8.46 14.24
C ILE A 252 5.19 -7.84 12.99
N GLU A 253 5.97 -8.63 12.27
CA GLU A 253 6.62 -8.22 11.03
C GLU A 253 5.68 -8.32 9.81
N ILE A 254 5.90 -7.43 8.83
CA ILE A 254 5.17 -7.45 7.56
C ILE A 254 5.39 -8.75 6.78
N SER A 255 6.55 -9.38 6.93
CA SER A 255 6.89 -10.69 6.37
C SER A 255 5.94 -11.78 6.87
N THR A 256 5.67 -11.82 8.17
CA THR A 256 4.69 -12.74 8.78
C THR A 256 3.29 -12.52 8.23
N LEU A 257 2.85 -11.27 8.11
CA LEU A 257 1.55 -10.95 7.52
C LEU A 257 1.44 -11.35 6.04
N ASN A 258 2.55 -11.35 5.29
CA ASN A 258 2.57 -11.88 3.92
C ASN A 258 2.37 -13.41 3.91
N SER A 259 2.96 -14.12 4.88
CA SER A 259 2.73 -15.56 5.05
C SER A 259 1.27 -15.86 5.40
N TRP A 260 0.68 -15.08 6.32
CA TRP A 260 -0.75 -15.22 6.64
C TRP A 260 -1.66 -14.98 5.43
N ALA A 261 -1.34 -13.99 4.60
CA ALA A 261 -2.09 -13.72 3.37
C ALA A 261 -2.16 -14.94 2.43
N ASN A 262 -1.09 -15.75 2.35
CA ASN A 262 -1.09 -16.99 1.59
C ASN A 262 -2.05 -18.03 2.23
N THR A 263 -2.10 -18.10 3.56
CA THR A 263 -3.06 -18.95 4.28
C THR A 263 -4.49 -18.52 3.99
N PHE A 264 -4.79 -17.23 4.09
CA PHE A 264 -6.13 -16.69 3.82
C PHE A 264 -6.55 -16.92 2.36
N SER A 265 -5.63 -16.75 1.41
CA SER A 265 -5.89 -17.05 0.00
C SER A 265 -6.23 -18.50 -0.24
N ARG A 266 -5.59 -19.44 0.49
CA ARG A 266 -5.89 -20.87 0.41
C ARG A 266 -7.26 -21.20 1.01
N ILE A 267 -7.64 -20.54 2.12
CA ILE A 267 -8.94 -20.76 2.76
C ILE A 267 -10.07 -20.22 1.89
N THR A 268 -9.91 -19.05 1.30
CA THR A 268 -10.94 -18.37 0.50
C THR A 268 -10.97 -18.84 -0.96
N GLY A 269 -9.92 -19.51 -1.44
CA GLY A 269 -9.78 -19.86 -2.86
C GLY A 269 -9.50 -18.65 -3.79
N ARG A 270 -9.27 -17.46 -3.23
CA ARG A 270 -9.06 -16.19 -3.95
C ARG A 270 -7.80 -15.47 -3.48
N ASP A 271 -7.24 -14.59 -4.30
CA ASP A 271 -6.10 -13.74 -3.92
C ASP A 271 -6.51 -12.81 -2.76
N TRP A 272 -6.04 -13.13 -1.56
CA TRP A 272 -6.23 -12.30 -0.37
C TRP A 272 -5.03 -11.38 -0.15
N TYR A 273 -5.27 -10.12 0.12
CA TYR A 273 -4.26 -9.15 0.52
C TYR A 273 -4.89 -8.06 1.38
N ALA A 274 -4.19 -7.60 2.42
CA ALA A 274 -4.74 -6.67 3.42
C ALA A 274 -5.34 -5.39 2.80
N HIS A 275 -4.81 -4.94 1.67
CA HIS A 275 -5.32 -3.74 1.00
C HIS A 275 -6.72 -3.93 0.38
N SER A 276 -7.11 -5.19 0.02
CA SER A 276 -8.47 -5.48 -0.44
C SER A 276 -9.50 -5.29 0.66
N LEU A 277 -9.14 -5.52 1.93
CA LEU A 277 -10.03 -5.27 3.06
C LEU A 277 -10.24 -3.77 3.33
N ARG A 278 -9.27 -2.93 2.97
CA ARG A 278 -9.47 -1.47 3.01
C ARG A 278 -10.48 -1.02 1.93
N HIS A 279 -10.46 -1.64 0.75
CA HIS A 279 -11.48 -1.44 -0.27
C HIS A 279 -12.86 -1.89 0.25
N TYR A 280 -12.91 -3.10 0.81
CA TYR A 280 -14.14 -3.63 1.42
C TYR A 280 -14.72 -2.67 2.47
N PHE A 281 -13.90 -2.18 3.42
CA PHE A 281 -14.36 -1.28 4.48
C PHE A 281 -14.90 0.05 3.91
N VAL A 282 -14.21 0.66 2.96
CA VAL A 282 -14.68 1.89 2.32
C VAL A 282 -16.00 1.66 1.59
N SER A 283 -16.10 0.58 0.82
CA SER A 283 -17.32 0.22 0.11
C SER A 283 -18.48 -0.11 1.05
N ALA A 284 -18.18 -0.76 2.20
CA ALA A 284 -19.20 -1.05 3.23
C ALA A 284 -19.74 0.23 3.89
N LEU A 285 -18.85 1.19 4.23
CA LEU A 285 -19.29 2.49 4.75
C LEU A 285 -20.12 3.27 3.72
N SER A 286 -19.73 3.22 2.46
CA SER A 286 -20.48 3.83 1.35
C SER A 286 -21.86 3.19 1.19
N ARG A 287 -21.96 1.84 1.20
CA ARG A 287 -23.25 1.13 1.17
C ARG A 287 -24.14 1.45 2.38
N ALA A 288 -23.53 1.71 3.53
CA ALA A 288 -24.27 2.15 4.73
C ALA A 288 -24.74 3.61 4.67
N GLY A 289 -24.50 4.32 3.56
CA GLY A 289 -24.91 5.72 3.38
C GLY A 289 -24.03 6.75 4.10
N ILE A 290 -22.85 6.35 4.58
CA ILE A 290 -21.91 7.31 5.19
C ILE A 290 -21.38 8.25 4.09
N PRO A 291 -21.50 9.58 4.27
CA PRO A 291 -21.01 10.54 3.27
C PRO A 291 -19.50 10.39 2.96
N ASP A 292 -19.12 10.56 1.70
CA ASP A 292 -17.73 10.45 1.23
C ASP A 292 -16.75 11.26 2.08
N SER A 293 -17.14 12.48 2.48
CA SER A 293 -16.33 13.37 3.33
C SER A 293 -16.04 12.78 4.71
N ILE A 294 -16.97 12.03 5.28
CA ILE A 294 -16.80 11.36 6.58
C ILE A 294 -15.94 10.11 6.40
N VAL A 295 -16.16 9.33 5.35
CA VAL A 295 -15.29 8.17 5.05
C VAL A 295 -13.85 8.62 4.86
N VAL A 296 -13.61 9.73 4.16
CA VAL A 296 -12.27 10.32 3.96
C VAL A 296 -11.61 10.65 5.32
N GLN A 297 -12.36 11.20 6.27
CA GLN A 297 -11.86 11.48 7.62
C GLN A 297 -11.58 10.21 8.43
N ILE A 298 -12.51 9.24 8.44
CA ILE A 298 -12.35 7.95 9.12
C ILE A 298 -11.09 7.26 8.64
N ILE A 299 -10.85 7.24 7.32
CA ILE A 299 -9.70 6.58 6.69
C ILE A 299 -8.41 7.42 6.81
N GLY A 300 -8.52 8.73 7.03
CA GLY A 300 -7.38 9.64 7.14
C GLY A 300 -6.74 9.96 5.78
N TRP A 301 -7.55 10.16 4.75
CA TRP A 301 -7.09 10.66 3.45
C TRP A 301 -7.04 12.20 3.44
N SER A 302 -6.11 12.72 2.64
CA SER A 302 -5.98 14.17 2.41
C SER A 302 -6.86 14.68 1.26
N SER A 303 -7.42 13.78 0.46
CA SER A 303 -8.23 14.12 -0.73
C SER A 303 -9.38 13.13 -0.90
N SER A 304 -10.53 13.65 -1.32
CA SER A 304 -11.72 12.84 -1.67
C SER A 304 -11.55 12.03 -2.97
N GLU A 305 -10.57 12.36 -3.82
CA GLU A 305 -10.29 11.58 -5.02
C GLU A 305 -9.93 10.13 -4.71
N MET A 306 -9.29 9.89 -3.55
CA MET A 306 -8.96 8.55 -3.09
C MET A 306 -10.21 7.72 -2.84
N PHE A 307 -11.32 8.33 -2.40
CA PHE A 307 -12.57 7.62 -2.18
C PHE A 307 -13.04 6.91 -3.45
N LYS A 308 -13.02 7.59 -4.60
CA LYS A 308 -13.42 7.02 -5.91
C LYS A 308 -12.60 5.79 -6.33
N ILE A 309 -11.36 5.69 -5.85
CA ILE A 309 -10.47 4.56 -6.17
C ILE A 309 -10.80 3.35 -5.29
N TYR A 310 -11.27 3.59 -4.07
CA TYR A 310 -11.48 2.56 -3.05
C TYR A 310 -12.94 2.13 -2.91
N ASP A 311 -13.90 2.93 -3.37
CA ASP A 311 -15.29 2.53 -3.41
C ASP A 311 -15.54 1.62 -4.62
N ASP A 312 -15.86 0.36 -4.34
CA ASP A 312 -16.09 -0.70 -5.33
C ASP A 312 -17.58 -0.89 -5.65
N ASN A 313 -18.45 -0.06 -5.05
CA ASN A 313 -19.88 -0.15 -5.31
C ASN A 313 -20.20 0.30 -6.75
N PRO A 314 -21.09 -0.40 -7.46
CA PRO A 314 -21.59 0.05 -8.75
C PRO A 314 -22.18 1.45 -8.65
N LYS A 315 -21.97 2.26 -9.68
CA LYS A 315 -22.49 3.64 -9.74
C LYS A 315 -24.01 3.69 -9.58
N ASP A 316 -24.70 2.76 -10.25
CA ASP A 316 -26.15 2.72 -10.26
C ASP A 316 -26.72 2.35 -8.90
N ASP A 317 -26.06 1.47 -8.14
CA ASP A 317 -26.44 1.12 -6.76
C ASP A 317 -26.33 2.34 -5.84
N ARG A 318 -25.27 3.14 -6.00
CA ARG A 318 -25.09 4.38 -5.22
C ARG A 318 -26.18 5.41 -5.55
N ILE A 319 -26.54 5.54 -6.81
CA ILE A 319 -27.62 6.45 -7.25
C ILE A 319 -28.95 5.94 -6.67
N ALA A 320 -29.24 4.63 -6.80
CA ALA A 320 -30.48 4.02 -6.33
C ALA A 320 -30.73 4.22 -4.83
N MET A 321 -29.69 4.42 -4.00
CA MET A 321 -29.84 4.72 -2.58
C MET A 321 -30.64 5.99 -2.28
N TYR A 322 -30.72 6.91 -3.21
CA TYR A 322 -31.42 8.19 -3.07
C TYR A 322 -32.78 8.25 -3.77
N PHE A 323 -33.22 7.11 -4.33
CA PHE A 323 -34.49 7.03 -5.06
C PHE A 323 -35.30 5.82 -4.57
N SER A 324 -36.58 6.05 -4.32
CA SER A 324 -37.53 5.00 -3.93
C SER A 324 -38.89 5.25 -4.59
N ASN A 325 -39.63 4.21 -4.94
CA ASN A 325 -40.97 4.29 -5.52
C ASN A 325 -41.09 5.24 -6.74
N GLY A 326 -40.01 5.33 -7.54
CA GLY A 326 -39.99 6.18 -8.74
C GLY A 326 -39.72 7.67 -8.47
N ASP A 327 -39.34 8.05 -7.26
CA ASP A 327 -39.08 9.42 -6.87
C ASP A 327 -37.85 9.51 -5.95
N ILE A 328 -37.44 10.74 -5.59
CA ILE A 328 -36.35 10.99 -4.64
C ILE A 328 -36.77 10.53 -3.23
N ASP A 329 -35.92 9.71 -2.61
CA ASP A 329 -36.08 9.33 -1.21
C ASP A 329 -35.66 10.49 -0.30
N ILE A 330 -36.62 11.33 0.09
CA ILE A 330 -36.41 12.53 0.90
C ILE A 330 -35.76 12.17 2.25
N SER A 331 -36.02 10.97 2.79
CA SER A 331 -35.41 10.53 4.06
C SER A 331 -33.90 10.41 4.00
N LYS A 332 -33.35 10.24 2.80
CA LYS A 332 -31.91 10.14 2.52
C LYS A 332 -31.25 11.48 2.15
N VAL A 333 -32.07 12.47 1.84
CA VAL A 333 -31.58 13.82 1.49
C VAL A 333 -31.69 14.71 2.72
N LYS A 334 -30.58 15.27 3.18
CA LYS A 334 -30.61 16.29 4.23
C LYS A 334 -31.24 17.56 3.66
N THR A 335 -32.42 17.92 4.15
CA THR A 335 -33.03 19.23 3.90
C THR A 335 -32.57 20.22 4.98
N MET A 336 -32.61 21.51 4.67
CA MET A 336 -32.29 22.60 5.65
C MET A 336 -33.18 22.55 6.90
N GLU A 337 -34.32 21.87 6.85
CA GLU A 337 -35.24 21.68 7.99
C GLU A 337 -34.77 20.59 8.97
N ASN A 338 -33.75 19.78 8.59
CA ASN A 338 -33.21 18.67 9.38
C ASN A 338 -31.76 18.96 9.90
N ILE A 339 -31.33 20.21 9.80
CA ILE A 339 -30.11 20.75 10.41
C ILE A 339 -30.50 21.55 11.64
#